data_1b79e773664e13687eb6247f3e314c18
#
_entry.id   1b79e773664e13687eb6247f3e314c18
#
_cell.length_a   1.000
_cell.length_b   1.000
_cell.length_c   1.000
_cell.angle_alpha   90.00
_cell.angle_beta   90.00
_cell.angle_gamma   90.00
#
_symmetry.space_group_name_H-M   'P 1'
#
loop_
_entity.id
_entity.type
_entity.pdbx_description
1 polymer ?
#
loop_
_entity_poly.entity_id
_entity_poly.type
_entity_poly.pdbx_seq_one_letter_code
_entity_poly.pdbx_strand_id
1 'polypeptide(L)' 'MSELHTAKPKEVLKALEKAGFTVRHIKGSHYTLKQPETGRRVTLPYHDRDMKPGTLDAVIKEAGLTRAELLKSL' A
#
# COMPACT_ATOMS: atom_id res chain seq x y z
N MET A 1 2.95 -18.50 -11.31
CA MET A 1 2.81 -18.00 -11.04
C MET A 1 2.56 -17.20 -10.83
N SER A 2 2.29 -16.96 -10.61
CA SER A 2 1.80 -16.27 -10.42
C SER A 2 1.78 -15.23 -10.43
N GLU A 3 1.85 -14.84 -10.72
CA GLU A 3 1.76 -13.77 -10.74
C GLU A 3 0.84 -13.16 -10.15
N LEU A 4 0.59 -13.41 -9.30
CA LEU A 4 -0.34 -12.85 -8.67
C LEU A 4 -0.14 -11.52 -8.37
N HIS A 5 -0.96 -10.72 -8.62
CA HIS A 5 -0.71 -9.34 -8.57
C HIS A 5 -1.74 -8.63 -7.78
N THR A 6 -2.42 -9.34 -6.92
CA THR A 6 -3.39 -8.76 -6.02
C THR A 6 -2.94 -9.04 -4.60
N ALA A 7 -3.37 -8.19 -3.69
CA ALA A 7 -3.08 -8.35 -2.28
C ALA A 7 -4.23 -7.72 -1.51
N LYS A 8 -4.43 -8.16 -0.30
CA LYS A 8 -5.46 -7.55 0.53
C LYS A 8 -4.93 -6.25 1.11
N PRO A 9 -5.78 -5.26 1.32
CA PRO A 9 -5.32 -3.99 1.89
C PRO A 9 -4.57 -4.16 3.19
N LYS A 10 -4.96 -5.14 3.99
CA LYS A 10 -4.28 -5.44 5.24
C LYS A 10 -2.80 -5.78 5.01
N GLU A 11 -2.53 -6.56 3.99
CA GLU A 11 -1.17 -6.96 3.66
C GLU A 11 -0.37 -5.78 3.10
N VAL A 12 -1.02 -4.98 2.26
CA VAL A 12 -0.39 -3.79 1.69
C VAL A 12 -0.07 -2.79 2.79
N LEU A 13 -0.99 -2.63 3.77
CA LEU A 13 -0.74 -1.74 4.89
C LEU A 13 0.50 -2.16 5.66
N LYS A 14 0.63 -3.46 5.93
CA LYS A 14 1.81 -3.96 6.62
C LYS A 14 3.09 -3.68 5.84
N ALA A 15 3.06 -3.89 4.54
CA ALA A 15 4.21 -3.64 3.70
C ALA A 15 4.60 -2.16 3.71
N LEU A 16 3.60 -1.28 3.67
CA LEU A 16 3.86 0.15 3.72
C LEU A 16 4.45 0.56 5.06
N GLU A 17 3.95 -0.03 6.13
CA GLU A 17 4.48 0.26 7.46
C GLU A 17 5.94 -0.18 7.57
N LYS A 18 6.28 -1.31 7.00
CA LYS A 18 7.65 -1.78 6.98
C LYS A 18 8.56 -0.84 6.18
N ALA A 19 7.99 -0.18 5.19
CA ALA A 19 8.73 0.78 4.37
C ALA A 19 8.84 2.16 5.04
N GLY A 20 8.29 2.30 6.24
CA GLY A 20 8.41 3.55 6.98
C GLY A 20 7.20 4.46 6.91
N PHE A 21 6.12 4.00 6.29
CA PHE A 21 4.90 4.79 6.24
C PHE A 21 4.10 4.60 7.53
N THR A 22 3.44 5.66 7.96
CA THR A 22 2.56 5.60 9.14
C THR A 22 1.19 6.10 8.74
N VAL A 23 0.17 5.52 9.35
CA VAL A 23 -1.21 5.95 9.11
C VAL A 23 -1.41 7.28 9.82
N ARG A 24 -1.78 8.31 9.06
CA ARG A 24 -1.97 9.65 9.60
C ARG A 24 -3.43 10.02 9.70
N HIS A 25 -4.26 9.41 8.87
CA HIS A 25 -5.66 9.79 8.81
C HIS A 25 -6.47 8.64 8.26
N ILE A 26 -7.63 8.42 8.82
CA ILE A 26 -8.56 7.40 8.33
C ILE A 26 -9.91 8.08 8.14
N LYS A 27 -10.43 7.96 6.93
CA LYS A 27 -11.74 8.50 6.64
C LYS A 27 -12.54 7.42 5.92
N GLY A 28 -13.53 6.86 6.60
CA GLY A 28 -14.28 5.74 6.05
C GLY A 28 -13.33 4.59 5.77
N SER A 29 -13.30 4.15 4.53
CA SER A 29 -12.42 3.06 4.11
C SER A 29 -11.13 3.56 3.46
N HIS A 30 -10.83 4.85 3.59
CA HIS A 30 -9.61 5.40 3.01
C HIS A 30 -8.60 5.72 4.10
N TYR A 31 -7.45 5.06 4.02
CA TYR A 31 -6.36 5.27 4.95
C TYR A 31 -5.31 6.13 4.26
N THR A 32 -4.92 7.23 4.90
CA THR A 32 -3.85 8.07 4.37
C THR A 32 -2.60 7.81 5.20
N LEU A 33 -1.54 7.41 4.51
CA LEU A 33 -0.27 7.12 5.16
C LEU A 33 0.77 8.13 4.67
N LYS A 34 1.74 8.40 5.52
CA LYS A 34 2.81 9.34 5.18
C LYS A 34 4.14 8.76 5.63
N GLN A 35 5.16 8.97 4.82
CA GLN A 35 6.52 8.59 5.18
C GLN A 35 7.26 9.85 5.61
N PRO A 36 7.58 9.99 6.90
CA PRO A 36 8.20 11.22 7.39
C PRO A 36 9.51 11.57 6.73
N GLU A 37 10.30 10.58 6.39
CA GLU A 37 11.61 10.82 5.81
C GLU A 37 11.58 11.48 4.44
N THR A 38 10.61 11.09 3.62
CA THR A 38 10.53 11.59 2.25
C THR A 38 9.38 12.54 2.03
N GLY A 39 8.43 12.57 2.96
CA GLY A 39 7.21 13.35 2.79
C GLY A 39 6.22 12.71 1.82
N ARG A 40 6.48 11.50 1.35
CA ARG A 40 5.57 10.83 0.45
C ARG A 40 4.26 10.49 1.15
N ARG A 41 3.19 10.57 0.39
CA ARG A 41 1.86 10.31 0.90
C ARG A 41 1.18 9.26 0.03
N VAL A 42 0.52 8.32 0.67
CA VAL A 42 -0.19 7.25 -0.04
C VAL A 42 -1.60 7.17 0.51
N THR A 43 -2.58 7.02 -0.37
CA THR A 43 -3.95 6.76 0.02
C THR A 43 -4.24 5.30 -0.28
N LEU A 44 -4.58 4.53 0.76
CA LEU A 44 -4.86 3.11 0.64
C LEU A 44 -6.36 2.87 0.84
N PRO A 45 -7.07 2.40 -0.18
CA PRO A 45 -8.47 2.03 0.00
C PRO A 45 -8.50 0.70 0.75
N TYR A 46 -9.11 0.69 1.92
CA TYR A 46 -9.10 -0.47 2.80
C TYR A 46 -10.47 -1.16 2.76
N HIS A 47 -10.54 -2.26 2.05
CA HIS A 47 -11.76 -3.04 1.90
C HIS A 47 -11.49 -4.49 2.29
N ASP A 48 -12.56 -5.27 2.42
CA ASP A 48 -12.44 -6.68 2.79
C ASP A 48 -12.01 -7.58 1.65
N ARG A 49 -11.89 -7.06 0.45
CA ARG A 49 -11.51 -7.88 -0.69
C ARG A 49 -10.15 -7.48 -1.22
N ASP A 50 -9.61 -8.34 -2.07
CA ASP A 50 -8.32 -8.08 -2.69
C ASP A 50 -8.37 -6.80 -3.51
N MET A 51 -7.27 -6.08 -3.52
CA MET A 51 -7.13 -4.88 -4.32
C MET A 51 -6.97 -5.27 -5.77
N LYS A 52 -7.60 -4.51 -6.65
CA LYS A 52 -7.42 -4.74 -8.08
C LYS A 52 -5.98 -4.37 -8.47
N PRO A 53 -5.42 -5.05 -9.50
CA PRO A 53 -4.05 -4.77 -9.90
C PRO A 53 -3.76 -3.30 -10.20
N GLY A 54 -4.70 -2.61 -10.84
CA GLY A 54 -4.52 -1.19 -11.14
C GLY A 54 -4.43 -0.34 -9.88
N THR A 55 -5.27 -0.65 -8.89
CA THR A 55 -5.27 0.08 -7.63
C THR A 55 -3.98 -0.20 -6.87
N LEU A 56 -3.54 -1.46 -6.87
CA LEU A 56 -2.31 -1.84 -6.21
C LEU A 56 -1.12 -1.12 -6.84
N ASP A 57 -1.08 -1.07 -8.17
CA ASP A 57 -0.01 -0.39 -8.88
C ASP A 57 0.03 1.10 -8.54
N ALA A 58 -1.14 1.73 -8.42
CA ALA A 58 -1.21 3.14 -8.05
C ALA A 58 -0.64 3.37 -6.66
N VAL A 59 -0.97 2.49 -5.71
CA VAL A 59 -0.46 2.59 -4.35
C VAL A 59 1.07 2.44 -4.34
N ILE A 60 1.58 1.46 -5.06
CA ILE A 60 3.01 1.21 -5.15
C ILE A 60 3.72 2.43 -5.72
N LYS A 61 3.16 3.00 -6.76
CA LYS A 61 3.73 4.15 -7.42
C LYS A 61 3.77 5.36 -6.49
N GLU A 62 2.68 5.62 -5.78
CA GLU A 62 2.63 6.72 -4.84
C GLU A 62 3.63 6.54 -3.72
N ALA A 63 3.83 5.29 -3.30
CA ALA A 63 4.77 4.99 -2.23
C ALA A 63 6.23 5.08 -2.69
N GLY A 64 6.46 5.11 -3.99
CA GLY A 64 7.82 5.12 -4.49
C GLY A 64 8.50 3.77 -4.38
N LEU A 65 7.72 2.72 -4.25
CA LEU A 65 8.25 1.37 -4.15
C LEU A 65 8.17 0.67 -5.50
N THR A 66 8.87 -0.42 -5.63
CA THR A 66 8.69 -1.30 -6.77
C THR A 66 7.74 -2.42 -6.37
N ARG A 67 7.18 -3.08 -7.36
CA ARG A 67 6.31 -4.21 -7.11
C ARG A 67 7.08 -5.30 -6.35
N ALA A 68 8.34 -5.51 -6.71
CA ALA A 68 9.18 -6.50 -6.06
C ALA A 68 9.37 -6.18 -4.57
N GLU A 69 9.58 -4.91 -4.26
CA GLU A 69 9.75 -4.48 -2.88
C GLU A 69 8.50 -4.72 -2.06
N LEU A 70 7.35 -4.43 -2.63
CA LEU A 70 6.10 -4.66 -1.94
C LEU A 70 5.87 -6.14 -1.69
N LEU A 71 6.03 -6.98 -2.71
CA LEU A 71 5.82 -8.41 -2.60
C LEU A 71 6.77 -9.05 -1.59
N LYS A 72 7.98 -8.53 -1.51
CA LYS A 72 8.96 -9.03 -0.57
C LYS A 72 8.54 -8.79 0.87
N SER A 73 7.75 -7.75 1.10
CA SER A 73 7.29 -7.39 2.43
C SER A 73 5.99 -8.10 2.81
N LEU A 74 5.36 -8.76 1.88
CA LEU A 74 4.16 -9.54 2.17
C LEU A 74 4.55 -10.93 2.71
#